data_9f62dad681991498086a246334d77e87
#
_entry.id   9f62dad681991498086a246334d77e87
#
_cell.length_a   1.000
_cell.length_b   1.000
_cell.length_c   1.000
_cell.angle_alpha   90.00
_cell.angle_beta   90.00
_cell.angle_gamma   90.00
#
_symmetry.space_group_name_H-M   'P 1'
#
loop_
_entity.id
_entity.type
_entity.pdbx_description
1 polymer ?
#
loop_
_entity_poly.entity_id
_entity_poly.type
_entity_poly.pdbx_seq_one_letter_code
_entity_poly.pdbx_strand_id
1 'polypeptide(L)'
;GQFTFLMTSIFLAIMYFRNNWKYILYSLVGLGIVFILAFNFSSNTNARMKHGYSDIEKVIKEKDFNTSWGIRLSSYIIIPDIIKDERFNIFYGMGYCKVNDNIMDIQLNKFGKDSGFKDTFGYLHNTYISMLAGTGFVGFVIFIIFWFYLFFVRIEDYYLSFIRYANMFVITFQGISNELFWQHEIMLLSAVFISITTYVTTKNNKEELNA
;
A
#
# COMPACT_ATOMS: atom_id res chain seq x y z
N GLY A 1 5.56 6.02 4.03
CA GLY A 1 5.52 5.79 5.47
C GLY A 1 4.61 6.73 6.26
N GLN A 2 4.72 8.08 6.13
CA GLN A 2 3.90 9.03 6.93
C GLN A 2 2.41 8.92 6.62
N PHE A 3 2.05 8.83 5.34
CA PHE A 3 0.67 8.61 4.91
C PHE A 3 0.10 7.30 5.47
N THR A 4 0.85 6.21 5.33
CA THR A 4 0.45 4.89 5.85
C THR A 4 0.25 4.94 7.36
N PHE A 5 1.19 5.55 8.10
CA PHE A 5 1.07 5.72 9.55
C PHE A 5 -0.19 6.48 9.93
N LEU A 6 -0.45 7.62 9.29
CA LEU A 6 -1.62 8.46 9.57
C LEU A 6 -2.92 7.70 9.31
N MET A 7 -3.07 7.10 8.13
CA MET A 7 -4.28 6.37 7.76
C MET A 7 -4.52 5.16 8.64
N THR A 8 -3.47 4.37 8.92
CA THR A 8 -3.58 3.23 9.84
C THR A 8 -4.00 3.69 11.23
N SER A 9 -3.40 4.75 11.76
CA SER A 9 -3.76 5.27 13.11
C SER A 9 -5.21 5.76 13.18
N ILE A 10 -5.70 6.44 12.14
CA ILE A 10 -7.11 6.86 12.03
C ILE A 10 -8.04 5.64 12.07
N PHE A 11 -7.78 4.64 11.23
CA PHE A 11 -8.62 3.44 11.16
C PHE A 11 -8.59 2.64 12.46
N LEU A 12 -7.42 2.49 13.08
CA LEU A 12 -7.31 1.81 14.37
C LEU A 12 -8.05 2.55 15.48
N ALA A 13 -7.99 3.88 15.51
CA ALA A 13 -8.75 4.69 16.46
C ALA A 13 -10.27 4.51 16.27
N ILE A 14 -10.74 4.52 15.01
CA ILE A 14 -12.16 4.28 14.68
C ILE A 14 -12.57 2.87 15.14
N MET A 15 -11.77 1.85 14.85
CA MET A 15 -12.07 0.47 15.23
C MET A 15 -12.09 0.28 16.76
N TYR A 16 -11.08 0.83 17.43
CA TYR A 16 -10.96 0.67 18.88
C TYR A 16 -12.10 1.37 19.63
N PHE A 17 -12.45 2.59 19.21
CA PHE A 17 -13.46 3.42 19.85
C PHE A 17 -14.82 3.41 19.15
N ARG A 18 -15.09 2.41 18.29
CA ARG A 18 -16.31 2.34 17.45
C ARG A 18 -17.62 2.58 18.18
N ASN A 19 -17.69 2.24 19.48
CA ASN A 19 -18.89 2.38 20.29
C ASN A 19 -19.03 3.76 20.96
N ASN A 20 -18.00 4.62 20.83
CA ASN A 20 -18.01 5.95 21.44
C ASN A 20 -17.34 7.00 20.54
N TRP A 21 -18.18 7.69 19.78
CA TRP A 21 -17.72 8.71 18.81
C TRP A 21 -16.88 9.83 19.44
N LYS A 22 -17.10 10.16 20.74
CA LYS A 22 -16.32 11.19 21.45
C LYS A 22 -14.85 10.79 21.57
N TYR A 23 -14.57 9.53 21.86
CA TYR A 23 -13.18 9.03 21.91
C TYR A 23 -12.55 8.96 20.54
N ILE A 24 -13.32 8.67 19.47
CA ILE A 24 -12.82 8.79 18.10
C ILE A 24 -12.38 10.24 17.84
N LEU A 25 -13.24 11.21 18.16
CA LEU A 25 -12.91 12.62 17.98
C LEU A 25 -11.67 13.05 18.78
N TYR A 26 -11.58 12.65 20.06
CA TYR A 26 -10.41 12.96 20.87
C TYR A 26 -9.13 12.33 20.32
N SER A 27 -9.21 11.11 19.80
CA SER A 27 -8.07 10.44 19.17
C SER A 27 -7.62 11.17 17.89
N LEU A 28 -8.56 11.60 17.05
CA LEU A 28 -8.26 12.36 15.84
C LEU A 28 -7.65 13.73 16.15
N VAL A 29 -8.18 14.42 17.17
CA VAL A 29 -7.59 15.68 17.65
C VAL A 29 -6.18 15.44 18.20
N GLY A 30 -5.99 14.41 19.00
CA GLY A 30 -4.67 14.02 19.53
C GLY A 30 -3.67 13.71 18.42
N LEU A 31 -4.07 12.94 17.40
CA LEU A 31 -3.24 12.67 16.22
C LEU A 31 -2.88 13.96 15.47
N GLY A 32 -3.84 14.88 15.31
CA GLY A 32 -3.61 16.19 14.72
C GLY A 32 -2.58 17.02 15.50
N ILE A 33 -2.70 17.05 16.82
CA ILE A 33 -1.72 17.74 17.69
C ILE A 33 -0.34 17.11 17.55
N VAL A 34 -0.21 15.78 17.62
CA VAL A 34 1.07 15.08 17.44
C VAL A 34 1.67 15.40 16.06
N PHE A 35 0.86 15.44 15.01
CA PHE A 35 1.32 15.79 13.66
C PHE A 35 1.82 17.24 13.60
N ILE A 36 1.10 18.19 14.18
CA ILE A 36 1.50 19.62 14.25
C ILE A 36 2.81 19.76 15.05
N LEU A 37 2.93 19.08 16.17
CA LEU A 37 4.16 19.09 16.97
C LEU A 37 5.33 18.48 16.18
N ALA A 38 5.13 17.33 15.56
CA ALA A 38 6.15 16.70 14.71
C ALA A 38 6.59 17.61 13.57
N PHE A 39 5.65 18.32 12.93
CA PHE A 39 5.96 19.27 11.86
C PHE A 39 6.79 20.45 12.35
N ASN A 40 6.46 21.00 13.51
CA ASN A 40 7.15 22.20 14.04
C ASN A 40 8.48 21.88 14.71
N PHE A 41 8.60 20.74 15.41
CA PHE A 41 9.79 20.42 16.21
C PHE A 41 10.74 19.42 15.54
N SER A 42 10.30 18.70 14.51
CA SER A 42 11.16 17.77 13.78
C SER A 42 11.60 18.36 12.44
N SER A 43 12.88 18.73 12.36
CA SER A 43 13.50 19.20 11.11
C SER A 43 13.34 18.21 9.96
N ASN A 44 13.44 16.90 10.24
CA ASN A 44 13.25 15.84 9.25
C ASN A 44 11.82 15.78 8.73
N THR A 45 10.82 15.93 9.59
CA THR A 45 9.41 15.92 9.18
C THR A 45 9.10 17.14 8.31
N ASN A 46 9.54 18.32 8.74
CA ASN A 46 9.36 19.57 7.99
C ASN A 46 10.06 19.50 6.62
N ALA A 47 11.32 19.05 6.57
CA ALA A 47 12.05 18.89 5.32
C ALA A 47 11.33 17.92 4.36
N ARG A 48 10.87 16.75 4.85
CA ARG A 48 10.14 15.77 4.02
C ARG A 48 8.83 16.31 3.47
N MET A 49 8.09 17.10 4.25
CA MET A 49 6.86 17.74 3.78
C MET A 49 7.14 18.79 2.69
N LYS A 50 8.17 19.63 2.89
CA LYS A 50 8.61 20.61 1.89
C LYS A 50 9.10 19.93 0.61
N HIS A 51 9.89 18.88 0.72
CA HIS A 51 10.33 18.08 -0.43
C HIS A 51 9.14 17.46 -1.16
N GLY A 52 8.17 16.87 -0.44
CA GLY A 52 6.95 16.33 -1.05
C GLY A 52 6.16 17.37 -1.83
N TYR A 53 6.02 18.59 -1.29
CA TYR A 53 5.38 19.69 -2.00
C TYR A 53 6.16 20.11 -3.26
N SER A 54 7.47 20.29 -3.12
CA SER A 54 8.36 20.60 -4.25
C SER A 54 8.34 19.52 -5.34
N ASP A 55 8.29 18.24 -4.96
CA ASP A 55 8.20 17.13 -5.90
C ASP A 55 6.92 17.22 -6.75
N ILE A 56 5.77 17.48 -6.09
CA ILE A 56 4.48 17.64 -6.78
C ILE A 56 4.52 18.86 -7.72
N GLU A 57 5.09 19.97 -7.27
CA GLU A 57 5.23 21.19 -8.07
C GLU A 57 6.08 20.94 -9.34
N LYS A 58 7.20 20.23 -9.21
CA LYS A 58 8.05 19.82 -10.33
C LYS A 58 7.30 18.95 -11.34
N VAL A 59 6.52 17.97 -10.87
CA VAL A 59 5.70 17.13 -11.76
C VAL A 59 4.68 17.97 -12.54
N ILE A 60 3.99 18.91 -11.86
CA ILE A 60 2.92 19.69 -12.48
C ILE A 60 3.50 20.73 -13.46
N LYS A 61 4.55 21.47 -13.05
CA LYS A 61 5.09 22.60 -13.83
C LYS A 61 6.15 22.18 -14.85
N GLU A 62 7.03 21.26 -14.46
CA GLU A 62 8.21 20.90 -15.25
C GLU A 62 8.08 19.53 -15.92
N LYS A 63 7.04 18.76 -15.58
CA LYS A 63 6.87 17.35 -15.96
C LYS A 63 8.08 16.48 -15.56
N ASP A 64 8.77 16.89 -14.51
CA ASP A 64 9.89 16.15 -13.96
C ASP A 64 9.38 15.08 -12.98
N PHE A 65 9.46 13.82 -13.44
CA PHE A 65 9.07 12.65 -12.65
C PHE A 65 10.24 12.05 -11.87
N ASN A 66 11.45 12.63 -11.95
CA ASN A 66 12.65 12.14 -11.27
C ASN A 66 12.69 12.53 -9.78
N THR A 67 11.56 12.38 -9.11
CA THR A 67 11.41 12.70 -7.70
C THR A 67 10.67 11.56 -6.99
N SER A 68 10.75 11.52 -5.67
CA SER A 68 10.09 10.46 -4.89
C SER A 68 8.57 10.40 -5.10
N TRP A 69 7.90 11.53 -5.27
CA TRP A 69 6.48 11.60 -5.60
C TRP A 69 6.25 11.45 -7.12
N GLY A 70 7.15 11.99 -7.93
CA GLY A 70 7.08 11.89 -9.39
C GLY A 70 7.04 10.45 -9.87
N ILE A 71 7.92 9.60 -9.35
CA ILE A 71 7.97 8.16 -9.68
C ILE A 71 6.64 7.46 -9.33
N ARG A 72 6.03 7.79 -8.18
CA ARG A 72 4.73 7.22 -7.81
C ARG A 72 3.60 7.71 -8.69
N LEU A 73 3.58 9.01 -9.01
CA LEU A 73 2.60 9.59 -9.91
C LEU A 73 2.74 9.07 -11.34
N SER A 74 3.96 8.81 -11.81
CA SER A 74 4.20 8.22 -13.13
C SER A 74 3.49 6.87 -13.30
N SER A 75 3.42 6.07 -12.24
CA SER A 75 2.72 4.78 -12.22
C SER A 75 1.22 4.90 -12.54
N TYR A 76 0.58 5.96 -12.07
CA TYR A 76 -0.85 6.23 -12.39
C TYR A 76 -1.01 6.79 -13.80
N ILE A 77 -0.05 7.59 -14.27
CA ILE A 77 -0.10 8.23 -15.58
C ILE A 77 0.01 7.22 -16.72
N ILE A 78 0.75 6.12 -16.53
CA ILE A 78 0.95 5.09 -17.56
C ILE A 78 -0.18 4.05 -17.61
N ILE A 79 -1.17 4.07 -16.70
CA ILE A 79 -2.29 3.10 -16.71
C ILE A 79 -2.97 3.02 -18.09
N PRO A 80 -3.32 4.15 -18.74
CA PRO A 80 -3.92 4.09 -20.08
C PRO A 80 -3.01 3.46 -21.14
N ASP A 81 -1.69 3.64 -21.00
CA ASP A 81 -0.71 3.07 -21.94
C ASP A 81 -0.55 1.56 -21.70
N ILE A 82 -0.61 1.11 -20.44
CA ILE A 82 -0.65 -0.32 -20.08
C ILE A 82 -1.88 -1.00 -20.72
N ILE A 83 -3.06 -0.38 -20.57
CA ILE A 83 -4.32 -0.96 -21.08
C ILE A 83 -4.34 -1.04 -22.60
N LYS A 84 -3.67 -0.13 -23.29
CA LYS A 84 -3.58 -0.07 -24.76
C LYS A 84 -2.44 -0.90 -25.35
N ASP A 85 -1.53 -1.39 -24.52
CA ASP A 85 -0.39 -2.18 -24.98
C ASP A 85 -0.85 -3.54 -25.49
N GLU A 86 -0.38 -3.97 -26.65
CA GLU A 86 -0.75 -5.24 -27.28
C GLU A 86 -0.41 -6.47 -26.44
N ARG A 87 0.56 -6.33 -25.52
CA ARG A 87 0.96 -7.39 -24.58
C ARG A 87 -0.01 -7.53 -23.39
N PHE A 88 -0.89 -6.54 -23.16
CA PHE A 88 -1.83 -6.56 -22.05
C PHE A 88 -3.13 -7.27 -22.44
N ASN A 89 -3.42 -8.36 -21.74
CA ASN A 89 -4.71 -9.03 -21.81
C ASN A 89 -5.55 -8.69 -20.58
N ILE A 90 -6.78 -8.23 -20.77
CA ILE A 90 -7.64 -7.78 -19.66
C ILE A 90 -7.89 -8.88 -18.62
N PHE A 91 -7.93 -10.15 -19.03
CA PHE A 91 -8.21 -11.28 -18.14
C PHE A 91 -6.94 -11.80 -17.43
N TYR A 92 -5.79 -11.83 -18.11
CA TYR A 92 -4.56 -12.49 -17.65
C TYR A 92 -3.38 -11.55 -17.48
N GLY A 93 -3.54 -10.27 -17.81
CA GLY A 93 -2.46 -9.26 -17.72
C GLY A 93 -1.36 -9.47 -18.75
N MET A 94 -0.19 -8.97 -18.43
CA MET A 94 1.05 -9.10 -19.23
C MET A 94 1.88 -10.33 -18.84
N GLY A 95 1.43 -11.11 -17.84
CA GLY A 95 2.19 -12.18 -17.20
C GLY A 95 3.12 -11.67 -16.09
N TYR A 96 2.94 -12.21 -14.89
CA TYR A 96 3.63 -11.73 -13.67
C TYR A 96 5.17 -11.73 -13.81
N CYS A 97 5.75 -12.72 -14.49
CA CYS A 97 7.21 -12.79 -14.69
C CYS A 97 7.77 -11.77 -15.70
N LYS A 98 6.93 -11.23 -16.57
CA LYS A 98 7.35 -10.29 -17.64
C LYS A 98 6.83 -8.88 -17.42
N VAL A 99 6.00 -8.65 -16.43
CA VAL A 99 5.33 -7.38 -16.23
C VAL A 99 6.33 -6.23 -16.06
N ASN A 100 7.42 -6.43 -15.34
CA ASN A 100 8.42 -5.39 -15.10
C ASN A 100 9.14 -4.96 -16.38
N ASP A 101 9.54 -5.92 -17.22
CA ASP A 101 10.19 -5.62 -18.49
C ASP A 101 9.23 -4.86 -19.43
N ASN A 102 7.98 -5.30 -19.50
CA ASN A 102 6.95 -4.66 -20.31
C ASN A 102 6.63 -3.24 -19.80
N ILE A 103 6.53 -3.06 -18.48
CA ILE A 103 6.31 -1.74 -17.87
C ILE A 103 7.52 -0.82 -18.13
N MET A 104 8.74 -1.34 -18.05
CA MET A 104 9.95 -0.60 -18.36
C MET A 104 9.90 -0.05 -19.79
N ASP A 105 9.51 -0.87 -20.77
CA ASP A 105 9.35 -0.43 -22.16
C ASP A 105 8.32 0.69 -22.30
N ILE A 106 7.15 0.53 -21.65
CA ILE A 106 6.09 1.54 -21.67
C ILE A 106 6.56 2.86 -21.04
N GLN A 107 7.26 2.79 -19.92
CA GLN A 107 7.81 3.97 -19.24
C GLN A 107 8.87 4.65 -20.09
N LEU A 108 9.79 3.89 -20.70
CA LEU A 108 10.80 4.43 -21.62
C LEU A 108 10.19 5.12 -22.85
N ASN A 109 9.13 4.55 -23.40
CA ASN A 109 8.41 5.14 -24.53
C ASN A 109 7.65 6.41 -24.13
N LYS A 110 7.09 6.45 -22.90
CA LYS A 110 6.29 7.60 -22.41
C LYS A 110 7.15 8.77 -21.97
N PHE A 111 8.19 8.50 -21.18
CA PHE A 111 8.99 9.53 -20.50
C PHE A 111 10.35 9.77 -21.17
N GLY A 112 10.76 8.93 -22.12
CA GLY A 112 12.02 9.01 -22.84
C GLY A 112 13.18 8.31 -22.12
N LYS A 113 14.18 7.95 -22.90
CA LYS A 113 15.38 7.22 -22.41
C LYS A 113 16.31 8.08 -21.56
N ASP A 114 16.24 9.40 -21.73
CA ASP A 114 17.07 10.37 -21.01
C ASP A 114 16.41 10.88 -19.72
N SER A 115 15.24 10.32 -19.34
CA SER A 115 14.59 10.64 -18.07
C SER A 115 15.48 10.21 -16.92
N GLY A 116 15.70 11.12 -15.95
CA GLY A 116 16.64 10.92 -14.85
C GLY A 116 16.30 9.78 -13.87
N PHE A 117 15.13 9.12 -14.02
CA PHE A 117 14.70 8.02 -13.17
C PHE A 117 14.71 6.65 -13.87
N LYS A 118 15.52 6.49 -14.90
CA LYS A 118 15.66 5.27 -15.68
C LYS A 118 15.93 4.02 -14.82
N ASP A 119 16.69 4.16 -13.74
CA ASP A 119 17.01 3.05 -12.83
C ASP A 119 15.82 2.55 -12.00
N THR A 120 14.71 3.30 -11.99
CA THR A 120 13.48 2.92 -11.29
C THR A 120 12.39 2.44 -12.25
N PHE A 121 12.65 2.40 -13.54
CA PHE A 121 11.72 1.87 -14.53
C PHE A 121 11.50 0.37 -14.34
N GLY A 122 10.33 -0.10 -14.76
CA GLY A 122 9.88 -1.47 -14.53
C GLY A 122 9.09 -1.65 -13.23
N TYR A 123 9.13 -0.68 -12.31
CA TYR A 123 8.38 -0.73 -11.05
C TYR A 123 7.22 0.27 -11.06
N LEU A 124 6.04 -0.19 -10.67
CA LEU A 124 4.84 0.65 -10.63
C LEU A 124 4.63 1.38 -9.30
N HIS A 125 5.45 1.12 -8.29
CA HIS A 125 5.30 1.69 -6.95
C HIS A 125 3.86 1.67 -6.42
N ASN A 126 3.07 0.71 -6.88
CA ASN A 126 1.69 0.47 -6.46
C ASN A 126 1.36 -1.02 -6.64
N THR A 127 1.16 -1.71 -5.53
CA THR A 127 0.89 -3.15 -5.50
C THR A 127 -0.37 -3.52 -6.31
N TYR A 128 -1.41 -2.72 -6.24
CA TYR A 128 -2.69 -3.02 -6.89
C TYR A 128 -2.60 -2.89 -8.41
N ILE A 129 -1.91 -1.84 -8.88
CA ILE A 129 -1.66 -1.63 -10.32
C ILE A 129 -0.74 -2.72 -10.85
N SER A 130 0.32 -3.08 -10.12
CA SER A 130 1.23 -4.17 -10.50
C SER A 130 0.51 -5.51 -10.59
N MET A 131 -0.35 -5.83 -9.62
CA MET A 131 -1.16 -7.05 -9.67
C MET A 131 -2.09 -7.06 -10.87
N LEU A 132 -2.79 -5.95 -11.12
CA LEU A 132 -3.68 -5.84 -12.28
C LEU A 132 -2.90 -5.95 -13.60
N ALA A 133 -1.79 -5.26 -13.72
CA ALA A 133 -0.95 -5.31 -14.93
C ALA A 133 -0.35 -6.70 -15.15
N GLY A 134 0.11 -7.37 -14.09
CA GLY A 134 0.78 -8.67 -14.18
C GLY A 134 -0.17 -9.85 -14.37
N THR A 135 -1.33 -9.83 -13.71
CA THR A 135 -2.25 -10.99 -13.62
C THR A 135 -3.63 -10.74 -14.24
N GLY A 136 -3.88 -9.53 -14.72
CA GLY A 136 -5.16 -9.13 -15.28
C GLY A 136 -6.29 -9.12 -14.25
N PHE A 137 -7.51 -9.00 -14.75
CA PHE A 137 -8.70 -8.91 -13.91
C PHE A 137 -8.94 -10.17 -13.08
N VAL A 138 -8.68 -11.35 -13.65
CA VAL A 138 -8.92 -12.63 -12.95
C VAL A 138 -8.00 -12.76 -11.74
N GLY A 139 -6.69 -12.56 -11.92
CA GLY A 139 -5.75 -12.64 -10.81
C GLY A 139 -5.95 -11.52 -9.79
N PHE A 140 -6.28 -10.31 -10.25
CA PHE A 140 -6.61 -9.19 -9.37
C PHE A 140 -7.84 -9.48 -8.50
N VAL A 141 -8.92 -10.04 -9.06
CA VAL A 141 -10.11 -10.41 -8.28
C VAL A 141 -9.79 -11.48 -7.25
N ILE A 142 -9.02 -12.52 -7.62
CA ILE A 142 -8.58 -13.56 -6.69
C ILE A 142 -7.76 -12.93 -5.54
N PHE A 143 -6.85 -12.02 -5.88
CA PHE A 143 -6.06 -11.28 -4.90
C PHE A 143 -6.95 -10.48 -3.94
N ILE A 144 -7.93 -9.74 -4.45
CA ILE A 144 -8.86 -8.94 -3.65
C ILE A 144 -9.72 -9.83 -2.75
N ILE A 145 -10.25 -10.94 -3.26
CA ILE A 145 -11.03 -11.91 -2.47
C ILE A 145 -10.17 -12.47 -1.32
N PHE A 146 -8.94 -12.90 -1.62
CA PHE A 146 -8.02 -13.38 -0.59
C PHE A 146 -7.71 -12.30 0.45
N TRP A 147 -7.50 -11.05 0.02
CA TRP A 147 -7.25 -9.92 0.88
C TRP A 147 -8.42 -9.64 1.83
N PHE A 148 -9.65 -9.61 1.29
CA PHE A 148 -10.86 -9.48 2.11
C PHE A 148 -11.05 -10.66 3.06
N TYR A 149 -10.77 -11.88 2.62
CA TYR A 149 -10.82 -13.04 3.49
C TYR A 149 -9.91 -12.85 4.72
N LEU A 150 -8.68 -12.39 4.53
CA LEU A 150 -7.76 -12.11 5.64
C LEU A 150 -8.26 -11.01 6.59
N PHE A 151 -9.00 -10.03 6.07
CA PHE A 151 -9.63 -9.02 6.92
C PHE A 151 -10.76 -9.57 7.78
N PHE A 152 -11.60 -10.43 7.22
CA PHE A 152 -12.85 -10.84 7.84
C PHE A 152 -12.82 -12.22 8.50
N VAL A 153 -11.71 -12.96 8.41
CA VAL A 153 -11.56 -14.21 9.15
C VAL A 153 -11.76 -13.92 10.65
N ARG A 154 -12.67 -14.65 11.27
CA ARG A 154 -13.05 -14.42 12.67
C ARG A 154 -11.89 -14.83 13.59
N ILE A 155 -11.48 -13.93 14.47
CA ILE A 155 -10.56 -14.15 15.57
C ILE A 155 -11.29 -13.73 16.84
N GLU A 156 -11.45 -14.67 17.79
CA GLU A 156 -12.21 -14.43 19.02
C GLU A 156 -11.44 -13.56 20.01
N ASP A 157 -10.12 -13.75 20.08
CA ASP A 157 -9.25 -12.90 20.90
C ASP A 157 -9.20 -11.47 20.36
N TYR A 158 -9.61 -10.53 21.21
CA TYR A 158 -9.68 -9.11 20.85
C TYR A 158 -8.31 -8.53 20.49
N TYR A 159 -7.26 -8.86 21.23
CA TYR A 159 -5.92 -8.30 20.99
C TYR A 159 -5.30 -8.86 19.73
N LEU A 160 -5.43 -10.15 19.49
CA LEU A 160 -4.96 -10.78 18.25
C LEU A 160 -5.72 -10.26 17.03
N SER A 161 -7.02 -10.07 17.16
CA SER A 161 -7.84 -9.44 16.11
C SER A 161 -7.37 -8.03 15.82
N PHE A 162 -7.09 -7.22 16.85
CA PHE A 162 -6.60 -5.85 16.70
C PHE A 162 -5.22 -5.80 16.02
N ILE A 163 -4.27 -6.66 16.44
CA ILE A 163 -2.94 -6.77 15.82
C ILE A 163 -3.06 -7.14 14.34
N ARG A 164 -3.94 -8.09 14.00
CA ARG A 164 -4.18 -8.46 12.60
C ARG A 164 -4.71 -7.28 11.79
N TYR A 165 -5.72 -6.57 12.28
CA TYR A 165 -6.24 -5.39 11.59
C TYR A 165 -5.17 -4.32 11.41
N ALA A 166 -4.35 -4.05 12.44
CA ALA A 166 -3.24 -3.11 12.34
C ALA A 166 -2.28 -3.50 11.20
N ASN A 167 -1.86 -4.76 11.16
CA ASN A 167 -0.99 -5.27 10.11
C ASN A 167 -1.64 -5.16 8.72
N MET A 168 -2.90 -5.58 8.58
CA MET A 168 -3.63 -5.51 7.31
C MET A 168 -3.79 -4.07 6.81
N PHE A 169 -4.08 -3.11 7.69
CA PHE A 169 -4.18 -1.70 7.31
C PHE A 169 -2.83 -1.13 6.87
N VAL A 170 -1.74 -1.44 7.61
CA VAL A 170 -0.39 -1.02 7.21
C VAL A 170 -0.08 -1.51 5.79
N ILE A 171 -0.29 -2.79 5.52
CA ILE A 171 0.00 -3.37 4.20
C ILE A 171 -0.91 -2.75 3.14
N THR A 172 -2.21 -2.60 3.40
CA THR A 172 -3.17 -2.02 2.45
C THR A 172 -2.77 -0.60 2.05
N PHE A 173 -2.48 0.27 3.02
CA PHE A 173 -2.10 1.66 2.73
C PHE A 173 -0.69 1.78 2.15
N GLN A 174 0.23 0.92 2.59
CA GLN A 174 1.58 0.89 2.02
C GLN A 174 1.55 0.44 0.57
N GLY A 175 0.67 -0.49 0.20
CA GLY A 175 0.50 -1.00 -1.16
C GLY A 175 0.04 0.05 -2.17
N ILE A 176 -0.58 1.16 -1.73
CA ILE A 176 -0.97 2.26 -2.60
C ILE A 176 0.25 3.04 -3.15
N SER A 177 1.35 3.06 -2.40
CA SER A 177 2.54 3.86 -2.73
C SER A 177 3.82 3.06 -2.88
N ASN A 178 3.75 1.73 -2.80
CA ASN A 178 4.87 0.82 -2.96
C ASN A 178 4.42 -0.53 -3.52
N GLU A 179 5.34 -1.24 -4.15
CA GLU A 179 5.18 -2.63 -4.56
C GLU A 179 5.62 -3.55 -3.42
N LEU A 180 4.69 -3.94 -2.57
CA LEU A 180 5.00 -4.73 -1.37
C LEU A 180 5.50 -6.13 -1.66
N PHE A 181 5.03 -6.75 -2.74
CA PHE A 181 5.44 -8.12 -3.11
C PHE A 181 6.92 -8.23 -3.51
N TRP A 182 7.57 -7.10 -3.80
CA TRP A 182 9.01 -7.04 -4.02
C TRP A 182 9.81 -6.75 -2.74
N GLN A 183 9.13 -6.35 -1.66
CA GLN A 183 9.74 -6.10 -0.35
C GLN A 183 9.61 -7.37 0.51
N HIS A 184 10.51 -8.33 0.29
CA HIS A 184 10.46 -9.66 0.91
C HIS A 184 10.37 -9.62 2.43
N GLU A 185 11.07 -8.70 3.09
CA GLU A 185 11.06 -8.56 4.54
C GLU A 185 9.67 -8.18 5.08
N ILE A 186 9.01 -7.23 4.43
CA ILE A 186 7.66 -6.77 4.83
C ILE A 186 6.65 -7.89 4.62
N MET A 187 6.73 -8.58 3.49
CA MET A 187 5.82 -9.69 3.18
C MET A 187 6.03 -10.87 4.11
N LEU A 188 7.29 -11.22 4.41
CA LEU A 188 7.61 -12.30 5.35
C LEU A 188 7.09 -11.99 6.76
N LEU A 189 7.38 -10.79 7.27
CA LEU A 189 6.91 -10.35 8.58
C LEU A 189 5.38 -10.38 8.66
N SER A 190 4.70 -9.87 7.64
CA SER A 190 3.25 -9.86 7.57
C SER A 190 2.65 -11.27 7.51
N ALA A 191 3.26 -12.18 6.73
CA ALA A 191 2.84 -13.57 6.67
C ALA A 191 2.99 -14.27 8.03
N VAL A 192 4.07 -14.01 8.76
CA VAL A 192 4.28 -14.52 10.12
C VAL A 192 3.18 -14.02 11.07
N PHE A 193 2.88 -12.72 11.08
CA PHE A 193 1.81 -12.17 11.94
C PHE A 193 0.44 -12.73 11.61
N ILE A 194 0.10 -12.84 10.33
CA ILE A 194 -1.17 -13.43 9.88
C ILE A 194 -1.24 -14.90 10.30
N SER A 195 -0.18 -15.66 10.10
CA SER A 195 -0.12 -17.09 10.45
C SER A 195 -0.27 -17.32 11.95
N ILE A 196 0.45 -16.57 12.78
CA ILE A 196 0.37 -16.68 14.25
C ILE A 196 -1.06 -16.37 14.73
N THR A 197 -1.65 -15.26 14.28
CA THR A 197 -2.99 -14.85 14.69
C THR A 197 -4.04 -15.87 14.27
N THR A 198 -3.91 -16.47 13.08
CA THR A 198 -4.84 -17.50 12.59
C THR A 198 -4.66 -18.82 13.32
N TYR A 199 -3.41 -19.24 13.60
CA TYR A 199 -3.13 -20.48 14.31
C TYR A 199 -3.67 -20.48 15.75
N VAL A 200 -3.43 -19.42 16.51
CA VAL A 200 -3.90 -19.29 17.91
C VAL A 200 -5.44 -19.39 17.96
N THR A 201 -6.13 -18.73 17.04
CA THR A 201 -7.60 -18.80 16.96
C THR A 201 -8.08 -20.22 16.69
N THR A 202 -7.45 -20.92 15.74
CA THR A 202 -7.86 -22.29 15.38
C THR A 202 -7.65 -23.26 16.54
N LYS A 203 -6.58 -23.05 17.33
CA LYS A 203 -6.30 -23.90 18.50
C LYS A 203 -7.34 -23.68 19.60
N ASN A 204 -7.66 -22.44 19.96
CA ASN A 204 -8.65 -22.11 20.98
C ASN A 204 -10.03 -22.69 20.63
N ASN A 205 -10.49 -22.54 19.40
CA ASN A 205 -11.76 -23.10 18.94
C ASN A 205 -11.83 -24.63 19.03
N LYS A 206 -10.68 -25.33 18.84
CA LYS A 206 -10.64 -26.80 18.99
C LYS A 206 -10.68 -27.24 20.45
N GLU A 207 -10.06 -26.49 21.34
CA GLU A 207 -10.09 -26.78 22.78
C GLU A 207 -11.50 -26.58 23.35
N GLU A 208 -12.22 -25.54 22.92
CA GLU A 208 -13.63 -25.31 23.32
C GLU A 208 -14.60 -26.38 22.78
N LEU A 209 -14.34 -26.91 21.57
CA LEU A 209 -15.17 -27.99 21.00
C LEU A 209 -14.95 -29.37 21.67
N ASN A 210 -13.82 -29.54 22.37
CA ASN A 210 -13.47 -30.80 23.05
C ASN A 210 -13.68 -30.75 24.57
N ALA A 211 -14.12 -29.62 25.13
CA ALA A 211 -14.46 -29.43 26.55
C ALA A 211 -15.97 -29.53 26.78
#